data_63452b861793ea1d568a8b602281b789
#
_entry.id   63452b861793ea1d568a8b602281b789
#
_cell.length_a   1.000
_cell.length_b   1.000
_cell.length_c   1.000
_cell.angle_alpha   90.00
_cell.angle_beta   90.00
_cell.angle_gamma   90.00
#
_symmetry.space_group_name_H-M   'P 1'
#
loop_
_entity.id
_entity.type
_entity.pdbx_description
1 polymer ?
#
loop_
_entity_poly.entity_id
_entity_poly.type
_entity_poly.pdbx_seq_one_letter_code
_entity_poly.pdbx_strand_id
1 'polypeptide(L)'
;MHSTFDFVIVGAGSAGCVLANRLSADGRFSVLLLEAAPQAWRGGNSMHVRNLRCMHDAPQDVLVDAYPEEEFWQDLLKVTGGRTNEALARRVIRDSATCRPWMRRHGVRFQPSLSGALHTARTNAFFMGGGKALVNAYYRSARQLGVQVRYESPVQRIELDDGRFVAAWVGNERIAARSCVLAAGGFESNRDWLRRAWGQNALGEWPADNFLIRGTRFNTGVLLKHLLDDHAADAIGDATQAHMVAIDARAPSYDGGICTRIDCVSLGVVVNREARRFYDEGEDFWPKRYAIWGRLVAQQPGQIGYSIIDAKAVGRFMPPVFDGVQADTLGDLARQLGLDAPTFEATVAAYNAACRPGNFDHTALDDCRTEGLAPAKTHWALPLDTPPYFGYAVRPGITFTYLGLQTDETAAVRFGGQPSPNLFVAGEMMAGNVLGQGYTAGVGMSIGTAFGRIAGTSAAAACGHQHAPQEATDAAA
;
A
#
# COMPACT_ATOMS: atom_id res chain seq x y z
N MET A 1 4.01 -34.24 -22.30
CA MET A 1 2.85 -33.48 -22.83
C MET A 1 2.94 -32.08 -22.27
N HIS A 2 3.17 -31.08 -23.12
CA HIS A 2 3.14 -29.68 -22.67
C HIS A 2 1.68 -29.31 -22.48
N SER A 3 1.23 -29.17 -21.22
CA SER A 3 -0.10 -28.65 -20.93
C SER A 3 -0.14 -27.17 -21.32
N THR A 4 -0.93 -26.83 -22.32
CA THR A 4 -1.17 -25.45 -22.71
C THR A 4 -2.38 -24.94 -21.95
N PHE A 5 -2.20 -23.90 -21.17
CA PHE A 5 -3.30 -23.20 -20.49
C PHE A 5 -3.88 -22.10 -21.38
N ASP A 6 -5.11 -21.73 -21.15
CA ASP A 6 -5.64 -20.49 -21.73
C ASP A 6 -4.98 -19.29 -21.06
N PHE A 7 -4.85 -19.31 -19.72
CA PHE A 7 -4.25 -18.23 -18.97
C PHE A 7 -3.24 -18.71 -17.94
N VAL A 8 -2.10 -17.99 -17.91
CA VAL A 8 -1.17 -18.02 -16.77
C VAL A 8 -1.24 -16.69 -16.05
N ILE A 9 -1.45 -16.73 -14.73
CA ILE A 9 -1.42 -15.56 -13.84
C ILE A 9 -0.20 -15.69 -12.96
N VAL A 10 0.66 -14.67 -12.97
CA VAL A 10 1.90 -14.65 -12.20
C VAL A 10 1.72 -13.75 -10.97
N GLY A 11 1.76 -14.37 -9.80
CA GLY A 11 1.53 -13.73 -8.51
C GLY A 11 0.08 -13.88 -8.04
N ALA A 12 -0.07 -14.40 -6.83
CA ALA A 12 -1.36 -14.73 -6.24
C ALA A 12 -1.71 -13.85 -5.03
N GLY A 13 -1.30 -12.58 -5.10
CA GLY A 13 -1.84 -11.49 -4.28
C GLY A 13 -3.30 -11.19 -4.63
N SER A 14 -3.86 -10.12 -4.06
CA SER A 14 -5.27 -9.76 -4.32
C SER A 14 -5.56 -9.60 -5.82
N ALA A 15 -4.72 -8.87 -6.56
CA ALA A 15 -4.93 -8.65 -7.99
C ALA A 15 -4.96 -9.96 -8.79
N GLY A 16 -3.98 -10.85 -8.58
CA GLY A 16 -3.94 -12.16 -9.25
C GLY A 16 -5.12 -13.06 -8.88
N CYS A 17 -5.54 -13.06 -7.60
CA CYS A 17 -6.73 -13.80 -7.19
C CYS A 17 -8.02 -13.22 -7.80
N VAL A 18 -8.14 -11.89 -7.90
CA VAL A 18 -9.27 -11.22 -8.60
C VAL A 18 -9.35 -11.68 -10.05
N LEU A 19 -8.20 -11.66 -10.74
CA LEU A 19 -8.06 -12.14 -12.11
C LEU A 19 -8.49 -13.59 -12.26
N ALA A 20 -7.94 -14.48 -11.41
CA ALA A 20 -8.25 -15.91 -11.44
C ALA A 20 -9.75 -16.15 -11.26
N ASN A 21 -10.39 -15.50 -10.30
CA ASN A 21 -11.82 -15.59 -10.08
C ASN A 21 -12.62 -15.03 -11.26
N ARG A 22 -12.17 -13.89 -11.86
CA ARG A 22 -12.86 -13.28 -13.01
C ARG A 22 -12.81 -14.16 -14.24
N LEU A 23 -11.65 -14.75 -14.57
CA LEU A 23 -11.46 -15.60 -15.74
C LEU A 23 -12.16 -16.94 -15.60
N SER A 24 -12.25 -17.47 -14.38
CA SER A 24 -12.87 -18.79 -14.14
C SER A 24 -14.37 -18.73 -13.91
N ALA A 25 -14.97 -17.55 -13.79
CA ALA A 25 -16.39 -17.39 -13.48
C ALA A 25 -17.32 -18.11 -14.48
N ASP A 26 -16.92 -18.22 -15.75
CA ASP A 26 -17.72 -18.84 -16.80
C ASP A 26 -17.43 -20.34 -16.98
N GLY A 27 -16.45 -20.89 -16.26
CA GLY A 27 -16.05 -22.32 -16.36
C GLY A 27 -15.47 -22.74 -17.72
N ARG A 28 -15.11 -21.78 -18.58
CA ARG A 28 -14.71 -22.04 -19.97
C ARG A 28 -13.21 -22.13 -20.18
N PHE A 29 -12.42 -21.63 -19.23
CA PHE A 29 -10.98 -21.45 -19.40
C PHE A 29 -10.18 -22.30 -18.44
N SER A 30 -9.06 -22.82 -18.93
CA SER A 30 -8.01 -23.39 -18.09
C SER A 30 -7.10 -22.27 -17.54
N VAL A 31 -7.15 -22.07 -16.22
CA VAL A 31 -6.43 -20.99 -15.53
C VAL A 31 -5.41 -21.58 -14.58
N LEU A 32 -4.14 -21.21 -14.75
CA LEU A 32 -3.03 -21.52 -13.86
C LEU A 32 -2.60 -20.27 -13.11
N LEU A 33 -2.66 -20.32 -11.77
CA LEU A 33 -2.20 -19.27 -10.87
C LEU A 33 -0.89 -19.69 -10.20
N LEU A 34 0.19 -18.95 -10.47
CA LEU A 34 1.53 -19.20 -9.95
C LEU A 34 1.83 -18.30 -8.77
N GLU A 35 2.18 -18.89 -7.64
CA GLU A 35 2.55 -18.20 -6.39
C GLU A 35 3.99 -18.57 -6.03
N ALA A 36 4.83 -17.55 -5.81
CA ALA A 36 6.23 -17.74 -5.45
C ALA A 36 6.39 -18.28 -4.02
N ALA A 37 5.50 -17.88 -3.12
CA ALA A 37 5.54 -18.26 -1.71
C ALA A 37 5.02 -19.67 -1.46
N PRO A 38 5.47 -20.34 -0.39
CA PRO A 38 4.79 -21.49 0.17
C PRO A 38 3.34 -21.17 0.54
N GLN A 39 2.48 -22.18 0.55
CA GLN A 39 1.05 -22.01 0.84
C GLN A 39 0.76 -21.24 2.14
N ALA A 40 1.57 -21.41 3.17
CA ALA A 40 1.41 -20.72 4.46
C ALA A 40 1.63 -19.19 4.35
N TRP A 41 2.44 -18.75 3.39
CA TRP A 41 2.85 -17.35 3.18
C TRP A 41 2.28 -16.73 1.89
N ARG A 42 1.31 -17.42 1.27
CA ARG A 42 0.70 -16.98 0.02
C ARG A 42 -0.03 -15.65 0.15
N GLY A 43 -0.14 -14.95 -0.96
CA GLY A 43 -0.98 -13.76 -1.06
C GLY A 43 -0.24 -12.44 -1.05
N GLY A 44 1.09 -12.46 -1.02
CA GLY A 44 1.93 -11.26 -1.10
C GLY A 44 1.56 -10.22 -0.04
N ASN A 45 1.70 -8.95 -0.36
CA ASN A 45 1.36 -7.85 0.54
C ASN A 45 -0.13 -7.77 0.88
N SER A 46 -0.98 -8.41 0.07
CA SER A 46 -2.43 -8.40 0.31
C SER A 46 -2.82 -9.12 1.60
N MET A 47 -1.99 -10.02 2.12
CA MET A 47 -2.23 -10.63 3.44
C MET A 47 -2.08 -9.65 4.61
N HIS A 48 -1.46 -8.50 4.39
CA HIS A 48 -1.19 -7.46 5.39
C HIS A 48 -2.11 -6.24 5.29
N VAL A 49 -3.05 -6.21 4.34
CA VAL A 49 -4.00 -5.10 4.18
C VAL A 49 -5.14 -5.16 5.17
N ARG A 50 -5.82 -4.03 5.40
CA ARG A 50 -7.00 -4.00 6.28
C ARG A 50 -8.23 -3.38 5.68
N ASN A 51 -8.13 -2.59 4.62
CA ASN A 51 -9.25 -1.86 4.05
C ASN A 51 -9.12 -1.65 2.54
N LEU A 52 -10.25 -1.31 1.93
CA LEU A 52 -10.43 -0.89 0.55
C LEU A 52 -10.97 0.54 0.57
N ARG A 53 -10.39 1.44 -0.22
CA ARG A 53 -10.96 2.76 -0.47
C ARG A 53 -11.92 2.67 -1.64
N CYS A 54 -13.14 3.20 -1.50
CA CYS A 54 -14.14 3.08 -2.55
C CYS A 54 -15.03 4.32 -2.66
N MET A 55 -15.29 4.71 -3.91
CA MET A 55 -16.26 5.74 -4.27
C MET A 55 -17.69 5.24 -3.96
N HIS A 56 -18.55 6.14 -3.49
CA HIS A 56 -19.98 5.89 -3.30
C HIS A 56 -20.73 7.22 -3.13
N ASP A 57 -21.97 7.29 -3.63
CA ASP A 57 -22.75 8.53 -3.65
C ASP A 57 -23.68 8.70 -2.44
N ALA A 58 -23.80 7.66 -1.60
CA ALA A 58 -24.65 7.66 -0.41
C ALA A 58 -24.07 6.74 0.67
N PRO A 59 -24.48 6.90 1.95
CA PRO A 59 -24.11 5.96 3.01
C PRO A 59 -24.43 4.50 2.65
N GLN A 60 -23.56 3.60 3.06
CA GLN A 60 -23.69 2.16 2.86
C GLN A 60 -23.52 1.44 4.21
N ASP A 61 -23.75 0.12 4.25
CA ASP A 61 -23.74 -0.69 5.48
C ASP A 61 -22.49 -0.52 6.37
N VAL A 62 -21.30 -0.33 5.78
CA VAL A 62 -20.03 -0.18 6.50
C VAL A 62 -19.34 1.16 6.23
N LEU A 63 -19.99 2.06 5.49
CA LEU A 63 -19.48 3.37 5.11
C LEU A 63 -20.51 4.43 5.50
N VAL A 64 -20.08 5.42 6.26
CA VAL A 64 -20.90 6.56 6.61
C VAL A 64 -20.78 7.63 5.55
N ASP A 65 -21.87 8.35 5.26
CA ASP A 65 -21.91 9.47 4.33
C ASP A 65 -21.49 9.12 2.88
N ALA A 66 -21.46 10.11 1.97
CA ALA A 66 -21.03 9.96 0.59
C ALA A 66 -19.51 10.20 0.44
N TYR A 67 -18.92 9.60 -0.59
CA TYR A 67 -17.54 9.86 -1.03
C TYR A 67 -17.51 9.83 -2.57
N PRO A 68 -17.91 10.94 -3.22
CA PRO A 68 -18.09 11.02 -4.67
C PRO A 68 -16.76 11.01 -5.45
N GLU A 69 -16.85 10.78 -6.77
CA GLU A 69 -15.69 10.68 -7.67
C GLU A 69 -14.75 11.89 -7.53
N GLU A 70 -15.29 13.10 -7.55
CA GLU A 70 -14.46 14.31 -7.57
C GLU A 70 -13.71 14.50 -6.25
N GLU A 71 -14.30 14.17 -5.10
CA GLU A 71 -13.60 14.25 -3.83
C GLU A 71 -12.49 13.22 -3.76
N PHE A 72 -12.73 11.98 -4.21
CA PHE A 72 -11.69 10.97 -4.26
C PHE A 72 -10.55 11.39 -5.22
N TRP A 73 -10.89 11.98 -6.35
CA TRP A 73 -9.92 12.52 -7.30
C TRP A 73 -9.06 13.61 -6.67
N GLN A 74 -9.66 14.58 -5.98
CA GLN A 74 -8.93 15.66 -5.30
C GLN A 74 -8.00 15.11 -4.20
N ASP A 75 -8.47 14.13 -3.42
CA ASP A 75 -7.65 13.43 -2.44
C ASP A 75 -6.42 12.77 -3.09
N LEU A 76 -6.62 12.10 -4.23
CA LEU A 76 -5.54 11.42 -4.95
C LEU A 76 -4.58 12.43 -5.58
N LEU A 77 -5.11 13.46 -6.22
CA LEU A 77 -4.32 14.54 -6.84
C LEU A 77 -3.43 15.24 -5.82
N LYS A 78 -3.96 15.51 -4.62
CA LYS A 78 -3.22 16.11 -3.51
C LYS A 78 -2.05 15.24 -3.05
N VAL A 79 -2.30 13.94 -2.80
CA VAL A 79 -1.23 13.06 -2.28
C VAL A 79 -0.18 12.72 -3.34
N THR A 80 -0.55 12.69 -4.62
CA THR A 80 0.39 12.45 -5.73
C THR A 80 1.10 13.70 -6.19
N GLY A 81 0.68 14.89 -5.73
CA GLY A 81 1.21 16.17 -6.21
C GLY A 81 1.03 16.34 -7.71
N GLY A 82 -0.03 15.78 -8.30
CA GLY A 82 -0.32 15.79 -9.72
C GLY A 82 0.46 14.76 -10.55
N ARG A 83 1.29 13.94 -9.93
CA ARG A 83 2.03 12.85 -10.61
C ARG A 83 1.15 11.61 -10.73
N THR A 84 0.22 11.63 -11.66
CA THR A 84 -0.73 10.55 -11.92
C THR A 84 -1.23 10.62 -13.35
N ASN A 85 -1.60 9.49 -13.92
CA ASN A 85 -2.37 9.44 -15.17
C ASN A 85 -3.85 9.61 -14.81
N GLU A 86 -4.44 10.75 -15.14
CA GLU A 86 -5.82 11.08 -14.77
C GLU A 86 -6.82 10.06 -15.31
N ALA A 87 -6.69 9.61 -16.56
CA ALA A 87 -7.63 8.68 -17.17
C ALA A 87 -7.64 7.34 -16.39
N LEU A 88 -6.48 6.79 -16.09
CA LEU A 88 -6.35 5.54 -15.33
C LEU A 88 -6.76 5.71 -13.86
N ALA A 89 -6.43 6.84 -13.25
CA ALA A 89 -6.80 7.14 -11.88
C ALA A 89 -8.32 7.29 -11.72
N ARG A 90 -8.98 8.06 -12.59
CA ARG A 90 -10.44 8.19 -12.60
C ARG A 90 -11.13 6.85 -12.92
N ARG A 91 -10.52 6.01 -13.76
CA ARG A 91 -11.01 4.66 -14.00
C ARG A 91 -10.99 3.82 -12.70
N VAL A 92 -9.89 3.83 -11.95
CA VAL A 92 -9.81 3.16 -10.64
C VAL A 92 -10.87 3.68 -9.68
N ILE A 93 -11.06 5.01 -9.62
CA ILE A 93 -12.03 5.65 -8.73
C ILE A 93 -13.45 5.15 -9.06
N ARG A 94 -13.87 5.24 -10.31
CA ARG A 94 -15.21 4.79 -10.74
C ARG A 94 -15.43 3.31 -10.52
N ASP A 95 -14.47 2.47 -10.93
CA ASP A 95 -14.57 1.02 -10.76
C ASP A 95 -14.54 0.59 -9.28
N SER A 96 -13.99 1.41 -8.39
CA SER A 96 -13.96 1.14 -6.96
C SER A 96 -15.35 1.05 -6.33
N ALA A 97 -16.34 1.72 -6.90
CA ALA A 97 -17.73 1.68 -6.44
C ALA A 97 -18.32 0.26 -6.48
N THR A 98 -17.92 -0.53 -7.47
CA THR A 98 -18.39 -1.92 -7.65
C THR A 98 -17.44 -2.97 -7.07
N CYS A 99 -16.26 -2.57 -6.56
CA CYS A 99 -15.30 -3.52 -6.00
C CYS A 99 -15.87 -4.27 -4.79
N ARG A 100 -16.53 -3.58 -3.87
CA ARG A 100 -17.03 -4.18 -2.63
C ARG A 100 -18.14 -5.23 -2.88
N PRO A 101 -19.19 -4.98 -3.67
CA PRO A 101 -20.16 -5.99 -4.07
C PRO A 101 -19.51 -7.19 -4.75
N TRP A 102 -18.57 -6.94 -5.67
CA TRP A 102 -17.85 -8.01 -6.35
C TRP A 102 -17.04 -8.87 -5.36
N MET A 103 -16.29 -8.26 -4.44
CA MET A 103 -15.52 -8.96 -3.42
C MET A 103 -16.41 -9.84 -2.52
N ARG A 104 -17.62 -9.35 -2.15
CA ARG A 104 -18.59 -10.10 -1.36
C ARG A 104 -19.04 -11.38 -2.05
N ARG A 105 -19.29 -11.34 -3.36
CA ARG A 105 -19.65 -12.55 -4.14
C ARG A 105 -18.56 -13.62 -4.09
N HIS A 106 -17.30 -13.22 -3.88
CA HIS A 106 -16.16 -14.14 -3.70
C HIS A 106 -15.83 -14.41 -2.22
N GLY A 107 -16.78 -14.17 -1.32
CA GLY A 107 -16.71 -14.57 0.09
C GLY A 107 -15.93 -13.60 1.00
N VAL A 108 -15.57 -12.41 0.51
CA VAL A 108 -14.95 -11.37 1.35
C VAL A 108 -16.02 -10.72 2.23
N ARG A 109 -15.72 -10.52 3.50
CA ARG A 109 -16.62 -9.86 4.46
C ARG A 109 -16.03 -8.51 4.88
N PHE A 110 -16.92 -7.56 5.14
CA PHE A 110 -16.56 -6.21 5.55
C PHE A 110 -17.13 -5.88 6.93
N GLN A 111 -16.48 -4.95 7.61
CA GLN A 111 -16.90 -4.39 8.88
C GLN A 111 -16.75 -2.86 8.84
N PRO A 112 -17.44 -2.10 9.72
CA PRO A 112 -17.19 -0.69 9.89
C PRO A 112 -15.73 -0.40 10.22
N SER A 113 -15.28 0.83 9.96
CA SER A 113 -13.92 1.24 10.31
C SER A 113 -13.68 1.12 11.81
N LEU A 114 -12.45 0.79 12.17
CA LEU A 114 -12.03 0.77 13.56
C LEU A 114 -11.99 2.20 14.12
N SER A 115 -12.31 2.36 15.38
CA SER A 115 -12.21 3.63 16.11
C SER A 115 -10.76 4.12 16.18
N GLY A 116 -10.59 5.42 16.41
CA GLY A 116 -9.30 6.09 16.52
C GLY A 116 -9.11 7.17 15.45
N ALA A 117 -7.93 7.78 15.41
CA ALA A 117 -7.60 8.94 14.56
C ALA A 117 -7.60 8.67 13.04
N LEU A 118 -8.17 7.57 12.57
CA LEU A 118 -8.02 7.15 11.18
C LEU A 118 -9.02 7.77 10.21
N HIS A 119 -10.07 8.43 10.69
CA HIS A 119 -11.07 9.10 9.82
C HIS A 119 -11.39 8.37 8.51
N THR A 120 -11.50 7.05 8.57
CA THR A 120 -11.67 6.20 7.38
C THR A 120 -13.09 5.69 7.22
N ALA A 121 -13.99 5.97 8.19
CA ALA A 121 -15.35 5.44 8.20
C ALA A 121 -16.15 5.83 6.95
N ARG A 122 -15.86 7.00 6.37
CA ARG A 122 -16.53 7.52 5.19
C ARG A 122 -15.92 7.02 3.88
N THR A 123 -14.61 6.80 3.84
CA THR A 123 -13.89 6.54 2.58
C THR A 123 -13.45 5.08 2.41
N ASN A 124 -13.36 4.30 3.50
CA ASN A 124 -12.76 2.98 3.50
C ASN A 124 -13.63 1.91 4.17
N ALA A 125 -13.90 0.84 3.45
CA ALA A 125 -14.49 -0.38 3.99
C ALA A 125 -13.39 -1.31 4.54
N PHE A 126 -13.51 -1.74 5.78
CA PHE A 126 -12.53 -2.62 6.44
C PHE A 126 -12.85 -4.08 6.18
N PHE A 127 -11.83 -4.89 5.90
CA PHE A 127 -11.97 -6.33 5.77
C PHE A 127 -12.14 -6.99 7.14
N MET A 128 -13.23 -7.72 7.33
CA MET A 128 -13.41 -8.53 8.54
C MET A 128 -12.36 -9.65 8.56
N GLY A 129 -11.52 -9.65 9.60
CA GLY A 129 -10.36 -10.54 9.71
C GLY A 129 -9.15 -10.13 8.86
N GLY A 130 -9.16 -8.91 8.31
CA GLY A 130 -8.02 -8.31 7.60
C GLY A 130 -7.66 -9.00 6.29
N GLY A 131 -6.46 -8.71 5.80
CA GLY A 131 -5.96 -9.21 4.51
C GLY A 131 -5.82 -10.73 4.46
N LYS A 132 -5.53 -11.38 5.57
CA LYS A 132 -5.42 -12.83 5.63
C LYS A 132 -6.77 -13.51 5.36
N ALA A 133 -7.86 -12.99 5.91
CA ALA A 133 -9.21 -13.47 5.64
C ALA A 133 -9.64 -13.19 4.18
N LEU A 134 -9.32 -12.00 3.66
CA LEU A 134 -9.51 -11.63 2.26
C LEU A 134 -8.85 -12.64 1.32
N VAL A 135 -7.55 -12.87 1.47
CA VAL A 135 -6.78 -13.79 0.64
C VAL A 135 -7.37 -15.20 0.72
N ASN A 136 -7.70 -15.68 1.92
CA ASN A 136 -8.31 -17.01 2.10
C ASN A 136 -9.67 -17.14 1.41
N ALA A 137 -10.48 -16.07 1.40
CA ALA A 137 -11.77 -16.06 0.69
C ALA A 137 -11.55 -16.21 -0.83
N TYR A 138 -10.64 -15.43 -1.40
CA TYR A 138 -10.33 -15.49 -2.81
C TYR A 138 -9.77 -16.83 -3.26
N TYR A 139 -8.85 -17.42 -2.50
CA TYR A 139 -8.32 -18.75 -2.84
C TYR A 139 -9.37 -19.85 -2.75
N ARG A 140 -10.32 -19.76 -1.80
CA ARG A 140 -11.47 -20.69 -1.76
C ARG A 140 -12.33 -20.57 -3.02
N SER A 141 -12.71 -19.34 -3.35
CA SER A 141 -13.51 -19.05 -4.54
C SER A 141 -12.80 -19.51 -5.82
N ALA A 142 -11.53 -19.20 -6.00
CA ALA A 142 -10.75 -19.61 -7.16
C ALA A 142 -10.70 -21.14 -7.31
N ARG A 143 -10.48 -21.88 -6.23
CA ARG A 143 -10.49 -23.34 -6.24
C ARG A 143 -11.86 -23.91 -6.60
N GLN A 144 -12.94 -23.34 -6.06
CA GLN A 144 -14.30 -23.74 -6.39
C GLN A 144 -14.65 -23.52 -7.88
N LEU A 145 -14.02 -22.52 -8.49
CA LEU A 145 -14.14 -22.19 -9.91
C LEU A 145 -13.15 -22.99 -10.80
N GLY A 146 -12.40 -23.94 -10.24
CA GLY A 146 -11.51 -24.83 -11.02
C GLY A 146 -10.14 -24.26 -11.34
N VAL A 147 -9.73 -23.12 -10.73
CA VAL A 147 -8.37 -22.56 -10.90
C VAL A 147 -7.33 -23.53 -10.35
N GLN A 148 -6.32 -23.84 -11.16
CA GLN A 148 -5.14 -24.56 -10.70
C GLN A 148 -4.18 -23.59 -10.03
N VAL A 149 -3.82 -23.85 -8.75
CA VAL A 149 -2.89 -23.02 -7.99
C VAL A 149 -1.62 -23.80 -7.71
N ARG A 150 -0.48 -23.24 -8.12
CA ARG A 150 0.85 -23.80 -7.82
C ARG A 150 1.60 -22.84 -6.89
N TYR A 151 2.02 -23.35 -5.75
CA TYR A 151 2.87 -22.66 -4.78
C TYR A 151 4.34 -22.96 -5.04
N GLU A 152 5.23 -22.21 -4.40
CA GLU A 152 6.68 -22.36 -4.54
C GLU A 152 7.11 -22.39 -6.01
N SER A 153 6.44 -21.56 -6.82
CA SER A 153 6.58 -21.50 -8.27
C SER A 153 6.96 -20.07 -8.71
N PRO A 154 8.14 -19.59 -8.32
CA PRO A 154 8.59 -18.24 -8.71
C PRO A 154 8.84 -18.19 -10.21
N VAL A 155 8.11 -17.34 -10.92
CA VAL A 155 8.37 -17.04 -12.32
C VAL A 155 9.57 -16.10 -12.41
N GLN A 156 10.61 -16.53 -13.10
CA GLN A 156 11.87 -15.79 -13.21
C GLN A 156 12.01 -15.02 -14.51
N ARG A 157 11.36 -15.50 -15.57
CA ARG A 157 11.39 -14.88 -16.89
C ARG A 157 10.13 -15.17 -17.67
N ILE A 158 9.84 -14.26 -18.60
CA ILE A 158 8.77 -14.36 -19.59
C ILE A 158 9.43 -14.49 -20.97
N GLU A 159 8.91 -15.37 -21.79
CA GLU A 159 9.28 -15.50 -23.19
C GLU A 159 8.32 -14.66 -24.03
N LEU A 160 8.85 -13.73 -24.80
CA LEU A 160 8.10 -12.86 -25.70
C LEU A 160 8.56 -13.05 -27.13
N ASP A 161 7.62 -12.90 -28.06
CA ASP A 161 7.85 -12.80 -29.50
C ASP A 161 7.18 -11.51 -29.98
N ASP A 162 7.99 -10.52 -30.33
CA ASP A 162 7.57 -9.17 -30.77
C ASP A 162 6.49 -8.56 -29.83
N GLY A 163 6.78 -8.51 -28.52
CA GLY A 163 5.87 -8.00 -27.49
C GLY A 163 4.67 -8.91 -27.17
N ARG A 164 4.54 -10.05 -27.84
CA ARG A 164 3.52 -11.07 -27.59
C ARG A 164 4.02 -12.09 -26.58
N PHE A 165 3.26 -12.38 -25.56
CA PHE A 165 3.55 -13.46 -24.61
C PHE A 165 3.48 -14.82 -25.27
N VAL A 166 4.47 -15.67 -24.98
CA VAL A 166 4.58 -17.06 -25.46
C VAL A 166 4.58 -18.04 -24.29
N ALA A 167 5.42 -17.81 -23.26
CA ALA A 167 5.52 -18.70 -22.11
C ALA A 167 6.07 -17.99 -20.87
N ALA A 168 5.75 -18.55 -19.70
CA ALA A 168 6.40 -18.23 -18.43
C ALA A 168 7.36 -19.35 -18.03
N TRP A 169 8.44 -19.01 -17.30
CA TRP A 169 9.43 -19.97 -16.86
C TRP A 169 9.52 -20.02 -15.33
N VAL A 170 9.38 -21.23 -14.78
CA VAL A 170 9.59 -21.56 -13.37
C VAL A 170 10.79 -22.50 -13.29
N GLY A 171 11.95 -21.98 -12.90
CA GLY A 171 13.19 -22.73 -13.05
C GLY A 171 13.44 -23.12 -14.50
N ASN A 172 13.53 -24.43 -14.79
CA ASN A 172 13.70 -24.99 -16.13
C ASN A 172 12.37 -25.40 -16.80
N GLU A 173 11.26 -25.24 -16.12
CA GLU A 173 9.95 -25.59 -16.67
C GLU A 173 9.40 -24.42 -17.49
N ARG A 174 9.07 -24.71 -18.75
CA ARG A 174 8.40 -23.79 -19.68
C ARG A 174 6.90 -24.02 -19.65
N ILE A 175 6.15 -23.00 -19.28
CA ILE A 175 4.69 -23.03 -19.16
C ILE A 175 4.10 -22.12 -20.25
N ALA A 176 3.58 -22.73 -21.31
CA ALA A 176 2.94 -22.01 -22.40
C ALA A 176 1.47 -21.71 -22.08
N ALA A 177 0.99 -20.52 -22.51
CA ALA A 177 -0.41 -20.15 -22.44
C ALA A 177 -0.78 -19.18 -23.58
N ARG A 178 -2.08 -19.02 -23.84
CA ARG A 178 -2.59 -18.08 -24.85
C ARG A 178 -2.43 -16.63 -24.41
N SER A 179 -2.54 -16.37 -23.10
CA SER A 179 -2.37 -15.04 -22.51
C SER A 179 -1.77 -15.13 -21.11
N CYS A 180 -1.09 -14.08 -20.69
CA CYS A 180 -0.50 -13.97 -19.37
C CYS A 180 -0.94 -12.66 -18.68
N VAL A 181 -1.16 -12.74 -17.36
CA VAL A 181 -1.38 -11.55 -16.55
C VAL A 181 -0.37 -11.51 -15.40
N LEU A 182 0.32 -10.38 -15.31
CA LEU A 182 1.35 -10.12 -14.32
C LEU A 182 0.74 -9.42 -13.10
N ALA A 183 0.85 -10.05 -11.95
CA ALA A 183 0.38 -9.53 -10.65
C ALA A 183 1.40 -9.85 -9.54
N ALA A 184 2.70 -9.86 -9.89
CA ALA A 184 3.79 -10.36 -9.06
C ALA A 184 4.27 -9.40 -7.97
N GLY A 185 3.59 -8.26 -7.75
CA GLY A 185 3.95 -7.27 -6.75
C GLY A 185 5.11 -6.36 -7.18
N GLY A 186 5.70 -5.67 -6.22
CA GLY A 186 6.83 -4.77 -6.41
C GLY A 186 8.19 -5.38 -6.11
N PHE A 187 9.13 -4.52 -5.71
CA PHE A 187 10.51 -4.92 -5.40
C PHE A 187 10.97 -4.46 -3.99
N GLU A 188 10.06 -4.14 -3.11
CA GLU A 188 10.36 -3.62 -1.78
C GLU A 188 11.19 -4.57 -0.92
N SER A 189 11.22 -5.86 -1.23
CA SER A 189 12.07 -6.85 -0.56
C SER A 189 13.44 -7.06 -1.22
N ASN A 190 13.71 -6.36 -2.32
CA ASN A 190 15.01 -6.38 -3.00
C ASN A 190 15.92 -5.25 -2.46
N ARG A 191 16.68 -5.55 -1.41
CA ARG A 191 17.54 -4.55 -0.76
C ARG A 191 18.60 -3.97 -1.70
N ASP A 192 19.16 -4.77 -2.61
CA ASP A 192 20.15 -4.30 -3.56
C ASP A 192 19.55 -3.32 -4.58
N TRP A 193 18.31 -3.55 -4.99
CA TRP A 193 17.62 -2.60 -5.86
C TRP A 193 17.27 -1.31 -5.11
N LEU A 194 16.71 -1.41 -3.91
CA LEU A 194 16.43 -0.25 -3.08
C LEU A 194 17.71 0.55 -2.78
N ARG A 195 18.80 -0.13 -2.47
CA ARG A 195 20.09 0.50 -2.20
C ARG A 195 20.61 1.28 -3.40
N ARG A 196 20.57 0.69 -4.61
CA ARG A 196 20.93 1.41 -5.85
C ARG A 196 20.02 2.59 -6.15
N ALA A 197 18.71 2.45 -5.94
CA ALA A 197 17.74 3.49 -6.22
C ALA A 197 17.87 4.69 -5.25
N TRP A 198 18.02 4.42 -3.96
CA TRP A 198 18.10 5.47 -2.94
C TRP A 198 19.48 6.10 -2.82
N GLY A 199 20.54 5.37 -3.09
CA GLY A 199 21.91 5.85 -2.92
C GLY A 199 22.28 6.13 -1.47
N GLN A 200 23.37 6.88 -1.26
CA GLN A 200 23.78 7.42 0.03
C GLN A 200 23.07 8.75 0.30
N ASN A 201 22.73 9.01 1.56
CA ASN A 201 22.26 10.32 2.00
C ASN A 201 23.43 11.29 2.18
N ALA A 202 23.13 12.55 2.54
CA ALA A 202 24.13 13.58 2.77
C ALA A 202 25.12 13.27 3.91
N LEU A 203 24.79 12.31 4.77
CA LEU A 203 25.65 11.83 5.87
C LEU A 203 26.52 10.63 5.47
N GLY A 204 26.45 10.18 4.20
CA GLY A 204 27.16 9.00 3.71
C GLY A 204 26.53 7.67 4.13
N GLU A 205 25.35 7.68 4.72
CA GLU A 205 24.62 6.50 5.13
C GLU A 205 23.80 5.92 3.95
N TRP A 206 23.53 4.62 3.99
CA TRP A 206 22.65 3.94 3.03
C TRP A 206 21.26 3.73 3.64
N PRO A 207 20.27 4.60 3.39
CA PRO A 207 18.99 4.54 4.07
C PRO A 207 18.27 3.20 3.88
N ALA A 208 18.39 2.59 2.70
CA ALA A 208 17.75 1.32 2.38
C ALA A 208 18.20 0.14 3.26
N ASP A 209 19.39 0.20 3.86
CA ASP A 209 19.87 -0.84 4.78
C ASP A 209 19.04 -0.90 6.07
N ASN A 210 18.43 0.20 6.45
CA ASN A 210 17.61 0.34 7.65
C ASN A 210 16.09 0.25 7.39
N PHE A 211 15.66 0.01 6.15
CA PHE A 211 14.24 -0.18 5.86
C PHE A 211 13.76 -1.50 6.44
N LEU A 212 12.60 -1.46 7.07
CA LEU A 212 11.87 -2.64 7.48
C LEU A 212 10.83 -2.95 6.40
N ILE A 213 10.80 -4.19 5.93
CA ILE A 213 9.85 -4.61 4.91
C ILE A 213 8.56 -5.02 5.61
N ARG A 214 7.60 -4.13 5.62
CA ARG A 214 6.32 -4.36 6.29
C ARG A 214 5.47 -5.42 5.61
N GLY A 215 5.69 -5.62 4.31
CA GLY A 215 5.06 -6.63 3.47
C GLY A 215 5.82 -7.94 3.43
N THR A 216 5.51 -8.73 2.40
CA THR A 216 6.09 -10.06 2.18
C THR A 216 7.56 -9.99 1.75
N ARG A 217 8.35 -10.99 2.14
CA ARG A 217 9.73 -11.18 1.67
C ARG A 217 9.85 -11.64 0.21
N PHE A 218 8.74 -12.00 -0.43
CA PHE A 218 8.73 -12.56 -1.78
C PHE A 218 8.60 -11.52 -2.89
N ASN A 219 8.30 -10.26 -2.59
CA ASN A 219 8.24 -9.17 -3.57
C ASN A 219 9.66 -8.66 -3.89
N THR A 220 10.38 -9.40 -4.69
CA THR A 220 11.79 -9.13 -5.04
C THR A 220 11.97 -8.44 -6.38
N GLY A 221 10.90 -8.26 -7.15
CA GLY A 221 10.90 -7.55 -8.44
C GLY A 221 11.64 -8.26 -9.57
N VAL A 222 11.98 -9.55 -9.43
CA VAL A 222 12.75 -10.29 -10.44
C VAL A 222 12.08 -10.19 -11.81
N LEU A 223 10.77 -10.42 -11.87
CA LEU A 223 10.05 -10.38 -13.14
C LEU A 223 9.89 -8.96 -13.69
N LEU A 224 9.67 -7.96 -12.84
CA LEU A 224 9.65 -6.56 -13.25
C LEU A 224 11.00 -6.17 -13.86
N LYS A 225 12.10 -6.51 -13.17
CA LYS A 225 13.46 -6.23 -13.67
C LYS A 225 13.72 -6.90 -15.02
N HIS A 226 13.35 -8.17 -15.18
CA HIS A 226 13.47 -8.91 -16.42
C HIS A 226 12.75 -8.22 -17.60
N LEU A 227 11.52 -7.77 -17.38
CA LEU A 227 10.75 -7.08 -18.42
C LEU A 227 11.33 -5.71 -18.78
N LEU A 228 11.83 -4.96 -17.81
CA LEU A 228 12.44 -3.65 -18.04
C LEU A 228 13.80 -3.77 -18.74
N ASP A 229 14.67 -4.68 -18.26
CA ASP A 229 16.06 -4.76 -18.71
C ASP A 229 16.22 -5.59 -20.00
N ASP A 230 15.50 -6.73 -20.09
CA ASP A 230 15.71 -7.69 -21.18
C ASP A 230 14.71 -7.53 -22.32
N HIS A 231 13.54 -6.94 -22.07
CA HIS A 231 12.47 -6.76 -23.05
C HIS A 231 12.11 -5.32 -23.36
N ALA A 232 12.79 -4.36 -22.73
CA ALA A 232 12.53 -2.92 -22.90
C ALA A 232 11.04 -2.55 -22.75
N ALA A 233 10.35 -3.19 -21.80
CA ALA A 233 8.99 -2.80 -21.45
C ALA A 233 8.97 -1.34 -20.96
N ASP A 234 7.92 -0.59 -21.32
CA ASP A 234 7.81 0.80 -20.94
C ASP A 234 7.63 0.92 -19.41
N ALA A 235 8.56 1.63 -18.77
CA ALA A 235 8.53 1.88 -17.34
C ALA A 235 7.65 3.07 -16.98
N ILE A 236 7.05 3.03 -15.80
CA ILE A 236 6.35 4.17 -15.19
C ILE A 236 6.65 4.25 -13.69
N GLY A 237 6.68 5.47 -13.15
CA GLY A 237 6.97 5.71 -11.74
C GLY A 237 8.47 5.85 -11.46
N ASP A 238 8.80 5.92 -10.18
CA ASP A 238 10.16 6.21 -9.68
C ASP A 238 10.53 5.18 -8.62
N ALA A 239 11.72 4.57 -8.76
CA ALA A 239 12.22 3.54 -7.86
C ALA A 239 12.46 4.02 -6.42
N THR A 240 12.60 5.35 -6.21
CA THR A 240 12.74 5.94 -4.89
C THR A 240 11.40 6.27 -4.25
N GLN A 241 10.29 6.19 -4.99
CA GLN A 241 8.96 6.47 -4.48
C GLN A 241 8.26 5.17 -4.07
N ALA A 242 7.67 5.19 -2.88
CA ALA A 242 7.02 4.03 -2.31
C ALA A 242 6.01 4.45 -1.22
N HIS A 243 5.08 3.57 -0.92
CA HIS A 243 4.28 3.64 0.30
C HIS A 243 5.16 3.28 1.49
N MET A 244 5.60 4.29 2.22
CA MET A 244 6.52 4.15 3.35
C MET A 244 5.92 4.81 4.59
N VAL A 245 5.85 4.07 5.67
CA VAL A 245 5.23 4.50 6.93
C VAL A 245 6.23 4.45 8.08
N ALA A 246 5.98 5.22 9.13
CA ALA A 246 6.70 5.06 10.39
C ALA A 246 6.17 3.81 11.09
N ILE A 247 7.04 2.81 11.30
CA ILE A 247 6.71 1.58 12.02
C ILE A 247 7.60 1.42 13.24
N ASP A 248 7.11 0.69 14.23
CA ASP A 248 7.88 0.39 15.43
C ASP A 248 9.25 -0.20 15.07
N ALA A 249 10.31 0.36 15.63
CA ALA A 249 11.67 -0.06 15.33
C ALA A 249 11.98 -1.52 15.75
N ARG A 250 11.12 -2.12 16.58
CA ARG A 250 11.18 -3.53 17.01
C ARG A 250 10.47 -4.49 16.05
N ALA A 251 9.83 -3.95 15.00
CA ALA A 251 9.17 -4.77 13.97
C ALA A 251 10.19 -5.69 13.29
N PRO A 252 9.77 -6.89 12.86
CA PRO A 252 10.65 -7.81 12.14
C PRO A 252 11.09 -7.22 10.80
N SER A 253 12.22 -7.68 10.28
CA SER A 253 12.78 -7.23 9.00
C SER A 253 11.85 -7.46 7.80
N TYR A 254 10.97 -8.47 7.88
CA TYR A 254 9.96 -8.81 6.89
C TYR A 254 8.66 -9.22 7.58
N ASP A 255 7.55 -9.14 6.87
CA ASP A 255 6.23 -9.62 7.28
C ASP A 255 5.68 -8.97 8.57
N GLY A 256 6.18 -7.77 8.94
CA GLY A 256 5.71 -7.03 10.12
C GLY A 256 4.23 -6.64 10.04
N GLY A 257 3.73 -6.46 8.83
CA GLY A 257 2.33 -6.19 8.57
C GLY A 257 1.85 -4.83 9.05
N ILE A 258 0.54 -4.63 8.98
CA ILE A 258 -0.10 -3.33 9.26
C ILE A 258 -0.06 -2.97 10.76
N CYS A 259 -0.02 -3.96 11.63
CA CYS A 259 -0.10 -3.77 13.08
C CYS A 259 1.17 -3.12 13.68
N THR A 260 2.30 -3.14 12.96
CA THR A 260 3.55 -2.50 13.42
C THR A 260 3.60 -1.00 13.18
N ARG A 261 2.63 -0.42 12.46
CA ARG A 261 2.54 1.01 12.21
C ARG A 261 2.20 1.76 13.49
N ILE A 262 2.87 2.90 13.71
CA ILE A 262 2.59 3.80 14.82
C ILE A 262 1.60 4.88 14.33
N ASP A 263 0.41 4.90 14.91
CA ASP A 263 -0.71 5.76 14.49
C ASP A 263 -0.92 7.00 15.38
N CYS A 264 -0.05 7.24 16.38
CA CYS A 264 -0.14 8.40 17.27
C CYS A 264 0.65 9.63 16.80
N VAL A 265 1.31 9.58 15.66
CA VAL A 265 2.20 10.63 15.14
C VAL A 265 1.53 12.01 15.15
N SER A 266 0.30 12.12 14.67
CA SER A 266 -0.42 13.40 14.61
C SER A 266 -0.87 13.94 15.99
N LEU A 267 -0.88 13.10 17.02
CA LEU A 267 -1.34 13.45 18.37
C LEU A 267 -0.21 13.92 19.31
N GLY A 268 1.03 13.94 18.82
CA GLY A 268 2.19 14.36 19.57
C GLY A 268 3.20 15.08 18.70
N VAL A 269 4.49 14.86 18.96
CA VAL A 269 5.60 15.33 18.15
C VAL A 269 6.49 14.19 17.72
N VAL A 270 7.22 14.36 16.62
CA VAL A 270 8.24 13.40 16.20
C VAL A 270 9.60 14.08 16.18
N VAL A 271 10.54 13.51 16.92
CA VAL A 271 11.93 13.99 16.94
C VAL A 271 12.86 12.96 16.29
N ASN A 272 13.96 13.41 15.72
CA ASN A 272 15.02 12.57 15.21
C ASN A 272 16.01 12.16 16.34
N ARG A 273 17.08 11.45 15.99
CA ARG A 273 18.12 11.01 16.93
C ARG A 273 18.83 12.17 17.65
N GLU A 274 18.79 13.37 17.07
CA GLU A 274 19.34 14.60 17.67
C GLU A 274 18.32 15.33 18.54
N ALA A 275 17.19 14.67 18.88
CA ALA A 275 16.09 15.21 19.66
C ALA A 275 15.43 16.46 19.04
N ARG A 276 15.47 16.62 17.72
CA ARG A 276 14.89 17.76 16.99
C ARG A 276 13.70 17.34 16.15
N ARG A 277 12.63 18.13 16.16
CA ARG A 277 11.50 17.98 15.24
C ARG A 277 11.95 18.25 13.81
N PHE A 278 11.37 17.56 12.81
CA PHE A 278 11.79 17.67 11.41
C PHE A 278 10.65 17.81 10.40
N TYR A 279 9.40 17.70 10.84
CA TYR A 279 8.23 17.85 9.96
C TYR A 279 6.99 18.30 10.74
N ASP A 280 5.94 18.71 10.02
CA ASP A 280 4.61 19.04 10.56
C ASP A 280 3.79 17.77 10.77
N GLU A 281 3.63 17.34 12.00
CA GLU A 281 2.86 16.14 12.37
C GLU A 281 1.36 16.35 12.15
N GLY A 282 0.90 17.58 12.05
CA GLY A 282 -0.49 17.99 11.92
C GLY A 282 -0.90 18.45 10.51
N GLU A 283 -0.10 18.22 9.48
CA GLU A 283 -0.31 18.76 8.13
C GLU A 283 -1.68 18.43 7.52
N ASP A 284 -2.18 17.23 7.71
CA ASP A 284 -3.48 16.75 7.19
C ASP A 284 -3.93 15.50 7.94
N PHE A 285 -5.14 15.03 7.67
CA PHE A 285 -5.67 13.78 8.20
C PHE A 285 -4.70 12.62 8.04
N TRP A 286 -4.50 11.88 9.11
CA TRP A 286 -3.54 10.77 9.15
C TRP A 286 -3.68 9.77 7.98
N PRO A 287 -4.88 9.34 7.56
CA PRO A 287 -5.05 8.44 6.41
C PRO A 287 -4.51 8.97 5.07
N LYS A 288 -4.28 10.26 4.95
CA LYS A 288 -3.72 10.91 3.74
C LYS A 288 -2.22 11.16 3.85
N ARG A 289 -1.67 11.23 5.08
CA ARG A 289 -0.26 11.62 5.31
C ARG A 289 0.62 10.53 5.94
N TYR A 290 0.04 9.50 6.55
CA TYR A 290 0.84 8.45 7.20
C TYR A 290 1.87 7.78 6.28
N ALA A 291 1.60 7.73 4.99
CA ALA A 291 2.42 7.04 4.01
C ALA A 291 3.71 7.76 3.59
N ILE A 292 3.91 9.01 4.04
CA ILE A 292 5.16 9.74 3.80
C ILE A 292 6.15 9.61 4.98
N TRP A 293 5.66 9.24 6.17
CA TRP A 293 6.45 9.28 7.40
C TRP A 293 7.65 8.33 7.39
N GLY A 294 7.54 7.18 6.71
CA GLY A 294 8.70 6.31 6.51
C GLY A 294 9.79 6.99 5.70
N ARG A 295 9.43 7.75 4.66
CA ARG A 295 10.39 8.51 3.86
C ARG A 295 11.02 9.66 4.64
N LEU A 296 10.23 10.39 5.44
CA LEU A 296 10.73 11.44 6.31
C LEU A 296 11.75 10.91 7.32
N VAL A 297 11.46 9.78 7.94
CA VAL A 297 12.38 9.09 8.87
C VAL A 297 13.61 8.55 8.13
N ALA A 298 13.48 8.07 6.89
CA ALA A 298 14.62 7.62 6.08
C ALA A 298 15.65 8.72 5.80
N GLN A 299 15.25 9.98 5.87
CA GLN A 299 16.12 11.14 5.67
C GLN A 299 16.81 11.59 6.97
N GLN A 300 16.42 11.05 8.14
CA GLN A 300 16.99 11.45 9.42
C GLN A 300 18.26 10.63 9.74
N PRO A 301 19.16 11.18 10.58
CA PRO A 301 20.37 10.49 11.02
C PRO A 301 20.06 9.10 11.59
N GLY A 302 20.73 8.05 11.09
CA GLY A 302 20.52 6.67 11.48
C GLY A 302 19.15 6.08 11.07
N GLN A 303 18.39 6.78 10.23
CA GLN A 303 17.04 6.40 9.76
C GLN A 303 16.13 6.01 10.92
N ILE A 304 16.14 6.80 11.98
CA ILE A 304 15.32 6.59 13.17
C ILE A 304 14.65 7.91 13.58
N GLY A 305 13.41 7.80 14.04
CA GLY A 305 12.66 8.88 14.70
C GLY A 305 11.99 8.36 15.97
N TYR A 306 11.45 9.27 16.74
CA TYR A 306 10.77 8.95 18.00
C TYR A 306 9.46 9.73 18.05
N SER A 307 8.34 9.00 17.99
CA SER A 307 7.00 9.60 18.19
C SER A 307 6.74 9.73 19.68
N ILE A 308 6.53 10.95 20.14
CA ILE A 308 6.36 11.30 21.55
C ILE A 308 4.95 11.81 21.76
N ILE A 309 4.26 11.23 22.73
CA ILE A 309 2.92 11.64 23.16
C ILE A 309 2.87 11.71 24.68
N ASP A 310 1.84 12.35 25.20
CA ASP A 310 1.51 12.31 26.63
C ASP A 310 0.18 11.58 26.89
N ALA A 311 -0.24 11.51 28.16
CA ALA A 311 -1.43 10.79 28.57
C ALA A 311 -2.72 11.24 27.87
N LYS A 312 -2.80 12.49 27.41
CA LYS A 312 -3.98 13.04 26.69
C LYS A 312 -4.24 12.32 25.36
N ALA A 313 -3.21 11.78 24.71
CA ALA A 313 -3.35 11.08 23.42
C ALA A 313 -3.78 9.62 23.56
N VAL A 314 -3.62 9.01 24.71
CA VAL A 314 -3.92 7.59 24.95
C VAL A 314 -5.40 7.31 24.68
N GLY A 315 -5.66 6.22 23.94
CA GLY A 315 -7.02 5.82 23.54
C GLY A 315 -7.60 6.56 22.33
N ARG A 316 -6.87 7.54 21.75
CA ARG A 316 -7.31 8.33 20.58
C ARG A 316 -6.73 7.84 19.25
N PHE A 317 -5.93 6.80 19.26
CA PHE A 317 -5.33 6.17 18.09
C PHE A 317 -5.41 4.65 18.20
N MET A 318 -5.16 3.94 17.10
CA MET A 318 -5.11 2.47 17.13
C MET A 318 -3.96 2.00 18.02
N PRO A 319 -4.21 1.08 18.96
CA PRO A 319 -3.18 0.61 19.87
C PRO A 319 -2.03 -0.04 19.10
N PRO A 320 -0.78 0.25 19.45
CA PRO A 320 0.39 -0.40 18.85
C PRO A 320 0.51 -1.85 19.34
N VAL A 321 1.29 -2.67 18.61
CA VAL A 321 1.60 -4.05 19.01
C VAL A 321 2.54 -4.09 20.21
N PHE A 322 3.45 -3.13 20.27
CA PHE A 322 4.43 -3.00 21.35
C PHE A 322 4.12 -1.76 22.17
N ASP A 323 4.17 -1.88 23.47
CA ASP A 323 3.99 -0.75 24.38
C ASP A 323 5.09 0.30 24.16
N GLY A 324 4.72 1.59 24.26
CA GLY A 324 5.69 2.67 24.26
C GLY A 324 6.57 2.64 25.49
N VAL A 325 7.77 3.18 25.38
CA VAL A 325 8.58 3.52 26.53
C VAL A 325 7.83 4.57 27.31
N GLN A 326 7.63 4.36 28.62
CA GLN A 326 6.84 5.24 29.49
C GLN A 326 7.73 5.85 30.57
N ALA A 327 7.51 7.15 30.86
CA ALA A 327 8.14 7.84 31.97
C ALA A 327 7.25 8.96 32.52
N ASP A 328 7.48 9.33 33.78
CA ASP A 328 6.74 10.44 34.43
C ASP A 328 7.37 11.80 34.15
N THR A 329 8.61 11.84 33.63
CA THR A 329 9.29 13.06 33.21
C THR A 329 9.81 12.96 31.79
N LEU A 330 9.91 14.08 31.08
CA LEU A 330 10.49 14.14 29.75
C LEU A 330 11.98 13.77 29.73
N GLY A 331 12.73 14.16 30.78
CA GLY A 331 14.13 13.82 30.91
C GLY A 331 14.35 12.32 31.12
N ASP A 332 13.50 11.64 31.89
CA ASP A 332 13.57 10.18 32.07
C ASP A 332 13.19 9.46 30.76
N LEU A 333 12.17 9.95 30.05
CA LEU A 333 11.80 9.41 28.74
C LEU A 333 12.95 9.52 27.76
N ALA A 334 13.61 10.69 27.68
CA ALA A 334 14.75 10.91 26.81
C ALA A 334 15.88 9.92 27.09
N ARG A 335 16.25 9.74 28.37
CA ARG A 335 17.29 8.81 28.78
C ARG A 335 16.97 7.36 28.39
N GLN A 336 15.73 6.92 28.59
CA GLN A 336 15.29 5.59 28.21
C GLN A 336 15.28 5.38 26.68
N LEU A 337 15.02 6.42 25.91
CA LEU A 337 15.07 6.40 24.44
C LEU A 337 16.49 6.58 23.87
N GLY A 338 17.49 6.87 24.72
CA GLY A 338 18.87 7.13 24.30
C GLY A 338 19.04 8.51 23.61
N LEU A 339 18.18 9.47 23.93
CA LEU A 339 18.25 10.86 23.46
C LEU A 339 19.01 11.73 24.45
N ASP A 340 19.60 12.82 23.96
CA ASP A 340 20.15 13.87 24.81
C ASP A 340 19.05 14.59 25.57
N ALA A 341 18.94 14.36 26.89
CA ALA A 341 17.83 14.83 27.68
C ALA A 341 17.69 16.36 27.69
N PRO A 342 18.78 17.16 27.89
CA PRO A 342 18.67 18.62 27.81
C PRO A 342 18.16 19.14 26.47
N THR A 343 18.63 18.59 25.34
CA THR A 343 18.17 18.99 24.00
C THR A 343 16.69 18.58 23.79
N PHE A 344 16.32 17.39 24.23
CA PHE A 344 14.94 16.92 24.12
C PHE A 344 13.97 17.79 24.93
N GLU A 345 14.29 18.07 26.20
CA GLU A 345 13.49 18.94 27.06
C GLU A 345 13.36 20.36 26.47
N ALA A 346 14.45 20.92 25.94
CA ALA A 346 14.43 22.23 25.27
C ALA A 346 13.53 22.20 24.01
N THR A 347 13.57 21.12 23.21
CA THR A 347 12.72 20.96 22.02
C THR A 347 11.25 20.91 22.41
N VAL A 348 10.89 20.14 23.44
CA VAL A 348 9.50 20.03 23.93
C VAL A 348 9.06 21.36 24.58
N ALA A 349 9.91 22.03 25.33
CA ALA A 349 9.59 23.32 25.93
C ALA A 349 9.31 24.39 24.85
N ALA A 350 10.12 24.44 23.79
CA ALA A 350 9.90 25.35 22.66
C ALA A 350 8.59 25.03 21.92
N TYR A 351 8.27 23.74 21.72
CA TYR A 351 7.00 23.30 21.15
C TYR A 351 5.82 23.73 22.02
N ASN A 352 5.86 23.46 23.33
CA ASN A 352 4.79 23.79 24.26
C ASN A 352 4.53 25.30 24.31
N ALA A 353 5.59 26.13 24.31
CA ALA A 353 5.49 27.59 24.29
C ALA A 353 4.87 28.15 23.00
N ALA A 354 5.06 27.44 21.90
CA ALA A 354 4.52 27.80 20.59
C ALA A 354 3.08 27.39 20.37
N CYS A 355 2.54 26.44 21.16
CA CYS A 355 1.16 26.00 21.05
C CYS A 355 0.17 27.15 21.29
N ARG A 356 -0.84 27.25 20.45
CA ARG A 356 -1.95 28.20 20.61
C ARG A 356 -3.23 27.42 20.94
N PRO A 357 -3.99 27.86 21.91
CA PRO A 357 -5.24 27.24 22.28
C PRO A 357 -6.25 27.27 21.11
N GLY A 358 -7.03 26.22 21.00
CA GLY A 358 -8.08 26.03 19.99
C GLY A 358 -9.08 24.98 20.49
N ASN A 359 -10.05 24.66 19.65
CA ASN A 359 -11.00 23.57 19.89
C ASN A 359 -10.40 22.25 19.40
N PHE A 360 -9.75 21.52 20.28
CA PHE A 360 -9.15 20.25 19.93
C PHE A 360 -10.21 19.23 19.47
N ASP A 361 -10.10 18.82 18.21
CA ASP A 361 -10.92 17.75 17.63
C ASP A 361 -10.04 16.87 16.72
N HIS A 362 -9.65 15.69 17.24
CA HIS A 362 -8.86 14.72 16.45
C HIS A 362 -9.65 14.11 15.29
N THR A 363 -10.91 14.47 15.11
CA THR A 363 -11.81 14.02 14.05
C THR A 363 -11.98 15.05 12.93
N ALA A 364 -11.48 16.27 13.11
CA ALA A 364 -11.50 17.35 12.15
C ALA A 364 -10.09 17.95 11.98
N LEU A 365 -9.84 18.70 10.93
CA LEU A 365 -8.71 19.63 10.87
C LEU A 365 -9.03 20.80 11.80
N ASP A 366 -8.55 20.69 13.03
CA ASP A 366 -8.86 21.63 14.10
C ASP A 366 -8.00 22.93 14.01
N ASP A 367 -8.23 23.86 14.92
CA ASP A 367 -7.51 25.14 15.00
C ASP A 367 -6.38 25.15 16.03
N CYS A 368 -6.08 24.01 16.69
CA CYS A 368 -4.96 23.87 17.60
C CYS A 368 -3.65 23.79 16.79
N ARG A 369 -2.88 24.89 16.78
CA ARG A 369 -1.65 25.03 15.98
C ARG A 369 -0.50 25.60 16.78
N THR A 370 0.70 25.56 16.23
CA THR A 370 1.86 26.29 16.75
C THR A 370 2.07 27.59 15.96
N GLU A 371 2.61 28.61 16.63
CA GLU A 371 3.03 29.89 16.02
C GLU A 371 4.47 30.20 16.38
N GLY A 372 5.25 30.67 15.37
CA GLY A 372 6.66 31.04 15.55
C GLY A 372 7.60 29.86 15.73
N LEU A 373 7.17 28.63 15.41
CA LEU A 373 7.99 27.42 15.49
C LEU A 373 8.28 26.85 14.09
N ALA A 374 9.50 26.38 13.89
CA ALA A 374 9.89 25.67 12.66
C ALA A 374 10.47 24.28 13.01
N PRO A 375 9.93 23.18 12.44
CA PRO A 375 8.72 23.14 11.64
C PRO A 375 7.46 23.48 12.46
N ALA A 376 6.48 24.11 11.82
CA ALA A 376 5.18 24.33 12.44
C ALA A 376 4.46 22.99 12.70
N LYS A 377 3.43 23.01 13.56
CA LYS A 377 2.40 21.97 13.61
C LYS A 377 1.06 22.66 13.39
N THR A 378 0.37 22.31 12.29
CA THR A 378 -0.77 23.06 11.77
C THR A 378 -2.10 22.67 12.39
N HIS A 379 -2.23 21.44 12.89
CA HIS A 379 -3.43 20.95 13.57
C HIS A 379 -3.04 20.07 14.75
N TRP A 380 -3.97 19.86 15.68
CA TRP A 380 -3.84 19.00 16.87
C TRP A 380 -2.62 19.33 17.75
N ALA A 381 -2.20 20.56 17.76
CA ALA A 381 -1.07 21.01 18.54
C ALA A 381 -1.47 21.28 20.00
N LEU A 382 -1.40 20.23 20.83
CA LEU A 382 -1.54 20.32 22.27
C LEU A 382 -0.17 20.32 22.94
N PRO A 383 0.06 21.12 24.01
CA PRO A 383 1.28 21.00 24.81
C PRO A 383 1.47 19.57 25.32
N LEU A 384 2.71 19.11 25.38
CA LEU A 384 3.09 17.87 26.03
C LEU A 384 3.43 18.17 27.50
N ASP A 385 2.40 18.13 28.37
CA ASP A 385 2.46 18.59 29.75
C ASP A 385 1.75 17.67 30.75
N THR A 386 1.17 16.57 30.30
CA THR A 386 0.36 15.66 31.12
C THR A 386 1.02 14.28 31.20
N PRO A 387 1.76 13.97 32.27
CA PRO A 387 2.36 12.65 32.45
C PRO A 387 1.28 11.55 32.66
N PRO A 388 1.63 10.27 32.42
CA PRO A 388 2.90 9.81 31.90
C PRO A 388 3.11 10.15 30.41
N TYR A 389 4.38 10.28 30.03
CA TYR A 389 4.81 10.48 28.65
C TYR A 389 5.16 9.14 28.01
N PHE A 390 4.93 9.03 26.71
CA PHE A 390 5.20 7.81 25.95
C PHE A 390 6.07 8.10 24.72
N GLY A 391 7.03 7.23 24.45
CA GLY A 391 7.91 7.32 23.31
C GLY A 391 7.94 6.02 22.51
N TYR A 392 7.84 6.14 21.20
CA TYR A 392 7.90 5.03 20.27
C TYR A 392 9.04 5.28 19.28
N ALA A 393 10.10 4.46 19.35
CA ALA A 393 11.13 4.48 18.31
C ALA A 393 10.54 3.96 17.01
N VAL A 394 10.72 4.71 15.91
CA VAL A 394 10.17 4.37 14.60
C VAL A 394 11.26 4.31 13.54
N ARG A 395 11.12 3.38 12.59
CA ARG A 395 11.95 3.21 11.41
C ARG A 395 11.12 3.28 10.12
N PRO A 396 11.76 3.50 8.95
CA PRO A 396 11.08 3.44 7.67
C PRO A 396 10.54 2.04 7.39
N GLY A 397 9.21 1.92 7.29
CA GLY A 397 8.54 0.68 6.90
C GLY A 397 8.03 0.77 5.47
N ILE A 398 8.62 0.02 4.55
CA ILE A 398 8.21 -0.02 3.15
C ILE A 398 7.22 -1.16 2.90
N THR A 399 6.19 -0.91 2.08
CA THR A 399 5.16 -1.90 1.76
C THR A 399 4.86 -2.02 0.28
N PHE A 400 5.10 -0.97 -0.51
CA PHE A 400 4.53 -0.87 -1.85
C PHE A 400 5.40 0.10 -2.67
N THR A 401 5.96 -0.37 -3.77
CA THR A 401 6.81 0.42 -4.67
C THR A 401 6.01 0.98 -5.84
N TYR A 402 6.44 2.12 -6.42
CA TYR A 402 5.68 2.75 -7.50
C TYR A 402 6.31 2.58 -8.88
N LEU A 403 7.61 2.28 -8.96
CA LEU A 403 8.17 1.88 -10.25
C LEU A 403 7.52 0.58 -10.72
N GLY A 404 7.01 0.58 -11.93
CA GLY A 404 6.32 -0.55 -12.52
C GLY A 404 6.23 -0.45 -14.05
N LEU A 405 5.32 -1.21 -14.62
CA LEU A 405 5.07 -1.26 -16.05
C LEU A 405 4.02 -0.23 -16.47
N GLN A 406 4.29 0.48 -17.54
CA GLN A 406 3.30 1.35 -18.16
C GLN A 406 2.20 0.50 -18.78
N THR A 407 0.96 0.93 -18.61
CA THR A 407 -0.20 0.25 -19.16
C THR A 407 -1.22 1.24 -19.70
N ASP A 408 -2.22 0.74 -20.43
CA ASP A 408 -3.38 1.48 -20.90
C ASP A 408 -4.66 1.11 -20.11
N GLU A 409 -5.79 1.62 -20.58
CA GLU A 409 -7.10 1.35 -19.97
C GLU A 409 -7.55 -0.12 -20.08
N THR A 410 -6.92 -0.92 -20.91
CA THR A 410 -7.16 -2.36 -21.05
C THR A 410 -6.26 -3.20 -20.14
N ALA A 411 -5.36 -2.57 -19.40
CA ALA A 411 -4.32 -3.20 -18.60
C ALA A 411 -3.21 -3.90 -19.44
N ALA A 412 -3.09 -3.65 -20.73
CA ALA A 412 -2.04 -4.22 -21.58
C ALA A 412 -0.68 -3.60 -21.23
N VAL A 413 0.36 -4.45 -21.12
CA VAL A 413 1.76 -4.00 -20.96
C VAL A 413 2.20 -3.32 -22.25
N ARG A 414 2.94 -2.23 -22.14
CA ARG A 414 3.41 -1.47 -23.30
C ARG A 414 4.89 -1.73 -23.57
N PHE A 415 5.22 -1.78 -24.88
CA PHE A 415 6.57 -1.90 -25.40
C PHE A 415 6.76 -0.87 -26.51
N GLY A 416 7.65 0.12 -26.29
CA GLY A 416 7.86 1.21 -27.24
C GLY A 416 6.56 1.97 -27.55
N GLY A 417 5.71 2.19 -26.57
CA GLY A 417 4.42 2.84 -26.71
C GLY A 417 3.29 1.97 -27.27
N GLN A 418 3.55 0.73 -27.71
CA GLN A 418 2.53 -0.17 -28.25
C GLN A 418 2.03 -1.16 -27.18
N PRO A 419 0.71 -1.40 -27.07
CA PRO A 419 0.17 -2.38 -26.12
C PRO A 419 0.44 -3.81 -26.60
N SER A 420 0.81 -4.68 -25.66
CA SER A 420 0.89 -6.12 -25.93
C SER A 420 -0.47 -6.70 -26.26
N PRO A 421 -0.58 -7.60 -27.24
CA PRO A 421 -1.85 -8.20 -27.60
C PRO A 421 -2.37 -9.23 -26.57
N ASN A 422 -1.50 -9.77 -25.70
CA ASN A 422 -1.86 -10.86 -24.78
C ASN A 422 -1.04 -10.91 -23.49
N LEU A 423 -0.32 -9.84 -23.15
CA LEU A 423 0.36 -9.67 -21.87
C LEU A 423 -0.25 -8.47 -21.13
N PHE A 424 -0.81 -8.74 -19.95
CA PHE A 424 -1.50 -7.73 -19.15
C PHE A 424 -0.85 -7.60 -17.78
N VAL A 425 -1.13 -6.48 -17.09
CA VAL A 425 -0.57 -6.20 -15.76
C VAL A 425 -1.63 -5.66 -14.82
N ALA A 426 -1.57 -6.05 -13.54
CA ALA A 426 -2.47 -5.57 -12.50
C ALA A 426 -1.78 -5.43 -11.14
N GLY A 427 -2.38 -4.65 -10.27
CA GLY A 427 -1.90 -4.44 -8.91
C GLY A 427 -0.66 -3.57 -8.82
N GLU A 428 0.26 -3.93 -7.95
CA GLU A 428 1.43 -3.11 -7.64
C GLU A 428 2.35 -2.90 -8.86
N MET A 429 2.52 -3.90 -9.72
CA MET A 429 3.37 -3.78 -10.91
C MET A 429 2.95 -2.69 -11.89
N MET A 430 1.71 -2.17 -11.80
CA MET A 430 1.23 -1.07 -12.64
C MET A 430 0.87 0.19 -11.84
N ALA A 431 1.08 0.17 -10.54
CA ALA A 431 0.60 1.23 -9.65
C ALA A 431 1.20 2.61 -9.94
N GLY A 432 2.41 2.67 -10.49
CA GLY A 432 3.05 3.93 -10.92
C GLY A 432 2.24 4.73 -11.94
N ASN A 433 1.33 4.10 -12.69
CA ASN A 433 0.42 4.81 -13.57
C ASN A 433 -0.58 5.70 -12.79
N VAL A 434 -0.92 5.30 -11.57
CA VAL A 434 -1.88 5.99 -10.69
C VAL A 434 -1.17 6.73 -9.54
N LEU A 435 -0.07 6.18 -9.04
CA LEU A 435 0.66 6.65 -7.87
C LEU A 435 2.10 7.01 -8.25
N GLY A 436 2.32 8.22 -8.77
CA GLY A 436 3.67 8.70 -9.06
C GLY A 436 4.45 9.06 -7.79
N GLN A 437 3.75 9.48 -6.74
CA GLN A 437 4.25 9.66 -5.37
C GLN A 437 3.06 9.68 -4.40
N GLY A 438 3.33 9.51 -3.11
CA GLY A 438 2.29 9.58 -2.07
C GLY A 438 1.30 8.42 -2.14
N TYR A 439 0.40 8.36 -1.17
CA TYR A 439 -0.56 7.26 -1.04
C TYR A 439 -1.74 7.68 -0.17
N THR A 440 -2.93 7.29 -0.51
CA THR A 440 -4.09 7.39 0.38
C THR A 440 -4.55 6.01 0.82
N ALA A 441 -4.96 5.87 2.08
CA ALA A 441 -5.29 4.58 2.68
C ALA A 441 -6.28 3.79 1.81
N GLY A 442 -5.94 2.54 1.52
CA GLY A 442 -6.79 1.60 0.79
C GLY A 442 -6.74 1.69 -0.74
N VAL A 443 -6.10 2.71 -1.34
CA VAL A 443 -6.08 2.90 -2.80
C VAL A 443 -5.40 1.75 -3.55
N GLY A 444 -4.34 1.16 -2.98
CA GLY A 444 -3.67 0.00 -3.60
C GLY A 444 -4.61 -1.20 -3.79
N MET A 445 -5.56 -1.38 -2.87
CA MET A 445 -6.59 -2.42 -3.01
C MET A 445 -7.62 -2.06 -4.09
N SER A 446 -7.95 -0.78 -4.26
CA SER A 446 -8.81 -0.30 -5.35
C SER A 446 -8.14 -0.53 -6.69
N ILE A 447 -6.86 -0.15 -6.85
CA ILE A 447 -6.06 -0.40 -8.05
C ILE A 447 -6.03 -1.90 -8.37
N GLY A 448 -5.65 -2.75 -7.40
CA GLY A 448 -5.53 -4.18 -7.61
C GLY A 448 -6.86 -4.86 -7.95
N THR A 449 -7.98 -4.42 -7.38
CA THR A 449 -9.30 -5.00 -7.65
C THR A 449 -9.88 -4.51 -8.98
N ALA A 450 -9.81 -3.21 -9.27
CA ALA A 450 -10.29 -2.64 -10.52
C ALA A 450 -9.49 -3.20 -11.72
N PHE A 451 -8.18 -3.02 -11.72
CA PHE A 451 -7.34 -3.50 -12.82
C PHE A 451 -7.20 -5.02 -12.88
N GLY A 452 -7.37 -5.75 -11.78
CA GLY A 452 -7.53 -7.20 -11.81
C GLY A 452 -8.75 -7.64 -12.62
N ARG A 453 -9.88 -6.95 -12.46
CA ARG A 453 -11.11 -7.22 -13.25
C ARG A 453 -10.95 -6.80 -14.71
N ILE A 454 -10.37 -5.62 -14.98
CA ILE A 454 -10.10 -5.11 -16.31
C ILE A 454 -9.17 -6.07 -17.07
N ALA A 455 -8.02 -6.40 -16.50
CA ALA A 455 -7.06 -7.32 -17.11
C ALA A 455 -7.66 -8.70 -17.40
N GLY A 456 -8.50 -9.23 -16.51
CA GLY A 456 -9.22 -10.48 -16.74
C GLY A 456 -10.16 -10.39 -17.92
N THR A 457 -10.92 -9.30 -18.05
CA THR A 457 -11.83 -9.08 -19.19
C THR A 457 -11.06 -8.92 -20.50
N SER A 458 -9.99 -8.13 -20.50
CA SER A 458 -9.15 -7.90 -21.68
C SER A 458 -8.42 -9.19 -22.12
N ALA A 459 -7.89 -9.96 -21.18
CA ALA A 459 -7.25 -11.24 -21.47
C ALA A 459 -8.23 -12.24 -22.11
N ALA A 460 -9.46 -12.31 -21.60
CA ALA A 460 -10.50 -13.15 -22.20
C ALA A 460 -10.85 -12.73 -23.63
N ALA A 461 -10.98 -11.41 -23.87
CA ALA A 461 -11.22 -10.85 -25.20
C ALA A 461 -10.07 -11.17 -26.19
N ALA A 462 -8.81 -11.08 -25.75
CA ALA A 462 -7.64 -11.45 -26.53
C ALA A 462 -7.61 -12.94 -26.96
N CYS A 463 -8.35 -13.79 -26.22
CA CYS A 463 -8.54 -15.19 -26.57
C CYS A 463 -9.78 -15.45 -27.46
N GLY A 464 -10.41 -14.41 -28.01
CA GLY A 464 -11.54 -14.51 -28.93
C GLY A 464 -12.90 -14.67 -28.23
N HIS A 465 -12.99 -14.33 -26.95
CA HIS A 465 -14.27 -14.39 -26.20
C HIS A 465 -14.75 -12.97 -25.84
N GLN A 466 -15.88 -12.58 -26.40
CA GLN A 466 -16.58 -11.40 -25.92
C GLN A 466 -17.37 -11.76 -24.66
N HIS A 467 -16.98 -11.20 -23.53
CA HIS A 467 -17.82 -11.25 -22.34
C HIS A 467 -18.97 -10.25 -22.50
N ALA A 468 -20.20 -10.69 -22.31
CA ALA A 468 -21.30 -9.77 -22.07
C ALA A 468 -20.97 -8.90 -20.85
N PRO A 469 -21.27 -7.60 -20.87
CA PRO A 469 -21.04 -6.74 -19.70
C PRO A 469 -21.89 -7.25 -18.54
N GLN A 470 -21.25 -7.84 -17.53
CA GLN A 470 -21.89 -8.29 -16.29
C GLN A 470 -22.20 -7.12 -15.34
N GLU A 471 -22.07 -5.90 -15.83
CA GLU A 471 -22.15 -4.67 -15.03
C GLU A 471 -23.55 -4.20 -14.69
N ALA A 472 -24.59 -4.68 -15.43
CA ALA A 472 -25.97 -4.22 -15.22
C ALA A 472 -26.67 -4.86 -14.01
N THR A 473 -26.14 -5.94 -13.43
CA THR A 473 -26.69 -6.62 -12.25
C THR A 473 -26.02 -6.21 -10.93
N ASP A 474 -24.95 -5.44 -10.98
CA ASP A 474 -24.13 -5.11 -9.80
C ASP A 474 -24.68 -3.94 -8.97
N ALA A 475 -25.63 -3.16 -9.52
CA ALA A 475 -26.22 -2.00 -8.84
C ALA A 475 -27.47 -2.33 -8.00
N ALA A 476 -27.98 -3.57 -8.05
CA ALA A 476 -29.26 -3.93 -7.46
C ALA A 476 -29.17 -5.02 -6.35
N ALA A 477 -27.98 -5.31 -5.80
CA ALA A 477 -27.82 -6.30 -4.71
C ALA A 477 -27.18 -5.70 -3.46
#